data_6e059d25f7f62cab9e85c5da03b30cdb
#
_entry.id   6e059d25f7f62cab9e85c5da03b30cdb
#
_cell.length_a   1.000
_cell.length_b   1.000
_cell.length_c   1.000
_cell.angle_alpha   90.00
_cell.angle_beta   90.00
_cell.angle_gamma   90.00
#
_symmetry.space_group_name_H-M   'P 1'
#
loop_
_entity.id
_entity.type
_entity.pdbx_description
1 polymer ?
#
loop_
_entity_poly.entity_id
_entity_poly.type
_entity_poly.pdbx_seq_one_letter_code
_entity_poly.pdbx_strand_id
1 'polypeptide(L)'
;MSPRSQAKSAQIRQETQKRIAAAAFSLIAQHGFEVTSVEDIAKAAGVSKGLIYTYYKSKEHLLQELVIEALRDGEQVLPSIMDSPDPSVVLNNIIRWFFKQLRERPEEWRLMTEVTLRLDRYPFMHDIVSAKMTGYVNVMQGLLLKLGYEDPLGEARLLAALLDGVGIQAVVIREGYPLDEVEQAMLAKYQGDAGNHK
;
A
#
# COMPACT_ATOMS: atom_id res chain seq x y z
N MET A 1 3.19 20.29 34.45
CA MET A 1 3.07 18.84 34.30
C MET A 1 4.45 18.23 34.15
N SER A 2 4.76 17.15 34.87
CA SER A 2 6.08 16.49 34.80
C SER A 2 6.33 15.89 33.40
N PRO A 3 7.58 15.91 32.87
CA PRO A 3 7.94 15.29 31.58
C PRO A 3 7.52 13.82 31.48
N ARG A 4 7.58 13.07 32.56
CA ARG A 4 7.09 11.66 32.65
C ARG A 4 5.58 11.54 32.43
N SER A 5 4.78 12.50 32.92
CA SER A 5 3.32 12.51 32.74
C SER A 5 2.95 12.83 31.29
N GLN A 6 3.70 13.72 30.62
CA GLN A 6 3.49 14.05 29.21
C GLN A 6 3.83 12.86 28.29
N ALA A 7 4.95 12.19 28.54
CA ALA A 7 5.35 11.00 27.77
C ALA A 7 4.33 9.87 27.90
N LYS A 8 3.83 9.59 29.12
CA LYS A 8 2.78 8.58 29.34
C LYS A 8 1.46 8.93 28.63
N SER A 9 1.07 10.21 28.66
CA SER A 9 -0.14 10.69 27.98
C SER A 9 -0.01 10.57 26.46
N ALA A 10 1.16 10.88 25.89
CA ALA A 10 1.45 10.73 24.48
C ALA A 10 1.40 9.24 24.05
N GLN A 11 1.96 8.34 24.85
CA GLN A 11 1.92 6.90 24.59
C GLN A 11 0.49 6.36 24.58
N ILE A 12 -0.32 6.69 25.61
CA ILE A 12 -1.74 6.29 25.69
C ILE A 12 -2.52 6.80 24.45
N ARG A 13 -2.24 8.05 24.04
CA ARG A 13 -2.85 8.65 22.87
C ARG A 13 -2.51 7.87 21.60
N GLN A 14 -1.23 7.53 21.41
CA GLN A 14 -0.77 6.75 20.27
C GLN A 14 -1.35 5.34 20.23
N GLU A 15 -1.38 4.65 21.37
CA GLU A 15 -1.98 3.32 21.50
C GLU A 15 -3.48 3.34 21.17
N THR A 16 -4.19 4.37 21.65
CA THR A 16 -5.61 4.55 21.36
C THR A 16 -5.85 4.81 19.87
N GLN A 17 -5.04 5.66 19.25
CA GLN A 17 -5.11 5.92 17.81
C GLN A 17 -4.89 4.66 17.00
N LYS A 18 -3.87 3.84 17.35
CA LYS A 18 -3.60 2.55 16.71
C LYS A 18 -4.79 1.57 16.84
N ARG A 19 -5.42 1.50 18.00
CA ARG A 19 -6.61 0.64 18.19
C ARG A 19 -7.78 1.08 17.31
N ILE A 20 -8.04 2.39 17.22
CA ILE A 20 -9.10 2.94 16.35
C ILE A 20 -8.78 2.64 14.89
N ALA A 21 -7.55 2.87 14.45
CA ALA A 21 -7.10 2.58 13.10
C ALA A 21 -7.25 1.09 12.74
N ALA A 22 -6.79 0.18 13.61
CA ALA A 22 -6.91 -1.25 13.40
C ALA A 22 -8.37 -1.73 13.34
N ALA A 23 -9.24 -1.22 14.23
CA ALA A 23 -10.66 -1.54 14.20
C ALA A 23 -11.35 -1.04 12.94
N ALA A 24 -11.07 0.21 12.53
CA ALA A 24 -11.59 0.80 11.31
C ALA A 24 -11.13 0.01 10.08
N PHE A 25 -9.85 -0.28 9.99
CA PHE A 25 -9.26 -1.08 8.91
C PHE A 25 -9.95 -2.44 8.78
N SER A 26 -10.07 -3.18 9.89
CA SER A 26 -10.70 -4.51 9.89
C SER A 26 -12.16 -4.47 9.43
N LEU A 27 -12.96 -3.52 9.94
CA LEU A 27 -14.37 -3.40 9.58
C LEU A 27 -14.55 -2.96 8.11
N ILE A 28 -13.75 -1.99 7.65
CA ILE A 28 -13.82 -1.50 6.27
C ILE A 28 -13.38 -2.59 5.29
N ALA A 29 -12.31 -3.33 5.59
CA ALA A 29 -11.85 -4.44 4.75
C ALA A 29 -12.87 -5.59 4.67
N GLN A 30 -13.65 -5.83 5.73
CA GLN A 30 -14.65 -6.91 5.76
C GLN A 30 -15.98 -6.52 5.14
N HIS A 31 -16.46 -5.31 5.40
CA HIS A 31 -17.83 -4.88 5.10
C HIS A 31 -17.89 -3.77 4.05
N GLY A 32 -16.76 -3.11 3.76
CA GLY A 32 -16.69 -1.92 2.92
C GLY A 32 -16.88 -0.61 3.71
N PHE A 33 -16.36 0.48 3.15
CA PHE A 33 -16.37 1.80 3.79
C PHE A 33 -17.78 2.34 4.00
N GLU A 34 -18.67 2.20 3.01
CA GLU A 34 -19.99 2.85 3.03
C GLU A 34 -20.86 2.36 4.19
N VAL A 35 -20.86 1.04 4.45
CA VAL A 35 -21.70 0.41 5.46
C VAL A 35 -21.09 0.45 6.86
N THR A 36 -19.79 0.68 6.98
CA THR A 36 -19.09 0.79 8.27
C THR A 36 -19.38 2.14 8.91
N SER A 37 -20.00 2.15 10.09
CA SER A 37 -20.27 3.40 10.82
C SER A 37 -19.16 3.72 11.83
N VAL A 38 -19.03 5.03 12.18
CA VAL A 38 -18.10 5.45 13.27
C VAL A 38 -18.48 4.82 14.62
N GLU A 39 -19.74 4.45 14.80
CA GLU A 39 -20.23 3.78 16.02
C GLU A 39 -19.76 2.33 16.08
N ASP A 40 -19.78 1.61 14.96
CA ASP A 40 -19.23 0.25 14.87
C ASP A 40 -17.73 0.25 15.13
N ILE A 41 -17.00 1.22 14.56
CA ILE A 41 -15.57 1.40 14.80
C ILE A 41 -15.29 1.69 16.28
N ALA A 42 -16.08 2.57 16.91
CA ALA A 42 -15.92 2.90 18.33
C ALA A 42 -16.12 1.67 19.20
N LYS A 43 -17.18 0.89 18.93
CA LYS A 43 -17.47 -0.35 19.63
C LYS A 43 -16.35 -1.38 19.48
N ALA A 44 -15.87 -1.59 18.27
CA ALA A 44 -14.78 -2.53 17.98
C ALA A 44 -13.45 -2.10 18.62
N ALA A 45 -13.16 -0.80 18.63
CA ALA A 45 -11.95 -0.24 19.26
C ALA A 45 -12.04 -0.15 20.79
N GLY A 46 -13.20 -0.39 21.40
CA GLY A 46 -13.42 -0.24 22.82
C GLY A 46 -13.28 1.21 23.31
N VAL A 47 -13.78 2.17 22.51
CA VAL A 47 -13.73 3.61 22.83
C VAL A 47 -15.10 4.26 22.66
N SER A 48 -15.26 5.50 23.15
CA SER A 48 -16.46 6.28 22.85
C SER A 48 -16.41 6.86 21.44
N LYS A 49 -17.58 7.03 20.80
CA LYS A 49 -17.69 7.72 19.49
C LYS A 49 -17.08 9.13 19.51
N GLY A 50 -17.27 9.87 20.61
CA GLY A 50 -16.68 11.20 20.80
C GLY A 50 -15.15 11.18 20.83
N LEU A 51 -14.55 10.09 21.33
CA LEU A 51 -13.10 9.96 21.34
C LEU A 51 -12.54 9.77 19.92
N ILE A 52 -13.25 9.08 19.02
CA ILE A 52 -12.84 8.97 17.61
C ILE A 52 -12.73 10.36 16.99
N TYR A 53 -13.71 11.24 17.21
CA TYR A 53 -13.69 12.60 16.67
C TYR A 53 -12.62 13.51 17.27
N THR A 54 -11.95 13.09 18.35
CA THR A 54 -10.74 13.78 18.87
C THR A 54 -9.50 13.49 18.00
N TYR A 55 -9.48 12.38 17.29
CA TYR A 55 -8.37 11.96 16.43
C TYR A 55 -8.66 12.21 14.95
N TYR A 56 -9.90 12.02 14.51
CA TYR A 56 -10.30 12.07 13.11
C TYR A 56 -11.53 12.97 12.93
N LYS A 57 -11.42 13.95 12.04
CA LYS A 57 -12.47 14.95 11.81
C LYS A 57 -13.76 14.34 11.24
N SER A 58 -13.62 13.25 10.46
CA SER A 58 -14.74 12.53 9.84
C SER A 58 -14.34 11.07 9.56
N LYS A 59 -15.28 10.26 9.07
CA LYS A 59 -15.03 8.89 8.60
C LYS A 59 -14.10 8.89 7.37
N GLU A 60 -14.28 9.85 6.48
CA GLU A 60 -13.42 10.06 5.30
C GLU A 60 -11.98 10.40 5.71
N HIS A 61 -11.79 11.28 6.71
CA HIS A 61 -10.47 11.59 7.24
C HIS A 61 -9.82 10.36 7.88
N LEU A 62 -10.59 9.50 8.54
CA LEU A 62 -10.08 8.24 9.07
C LEU A 62 -9.64 7.30 7.94
N LEU A 63 -10.44 7.13 6.88
CA LEU A 63 -10.04 6.34 5.70
C LEU A 63 -8.77 6.90 5.05
N GLN A 64 -8.69 8.21 4.90
CA GLN A 64 -7.51 8.88 4.34
C GLN A 64 -6.24 8.55 5.15
N GLU A 65 -6.30 8.64 6.46
CA GLU A 65 -5.17 8.31 7.34
C GLU A 65 -4.78 6.82 7.25
N LEU A 66 -5.76 5.92 7.15
CA LEU A 66 -5.49 4.47 6.95
C LEU A 66 -4.73 4.21 5.64
N VAL A 67 -5.16 4.84 4.56
CA VAL A 67 -4.51 4.69 3.25
C VAL A 67 -3.10 5.32 3.27
N ILE A 68 -2.95 6.51 3.86
CA ILE A 68 -1.64 7.16 4.00
C ILE A 68 -0.68 6.28 4.82
N GLU A 69 -1.15 5.66 5.89
CA GLU A 69 -0.33 4.78 6.73
C GLU A 69 0.12 3.53 5.95
N ALA A 70 -0.81 2.88 5.23
CA ALA A 70 -0.48 1.73 4.37
C ALA A 70 0.56 2.10 3.28
N LEU A 71 0.44 3.28 2.67
CA LEU A 71 1.41 3.78 1.70
C LEU A 71 2.77 4.10 2.34
N ARG A 72 2.77 4.64 3.57
CA ARG A 72 3.99 4.98 4.31
C ARG A 72 4.80 3.75 4.72
N ASP A 73 4.14 2.66 5.08
CA ASP A 73 4.82 1.39 5.39
C ASP A 73 5.66 0.91 4.20
N GLY A 74 5.15 1.06 2.97
CA GLY A 74 5.93 0.80 1.77
C GLY A 74 7.16 1.72 1.62
N GLU A 75 7.03 3.01 1.97
CA GLU A 75 8.15 3.97 1.89
C GLU A 75 9.28 3.69 2.89
N GLN A 76 8.95 3.18 4.07
CA GLN A 76 9.97 2.86 5.09
C GLN A 76 10.90 1.71 4.65
N VAL A 77 10.42 0.82 3.80
CA VAL A 77 11.19 -0.32 3.29
C VAL A 77 12.01 0.05 2.05
N LEU A 78 11.61 1.10 1.30
CA LEU A 78 12.29 1.51 0.08
C LEU A 78 13.80 1.68 0.22
N PRO A 79 14.37 2.34 1.26
CA PRO A 79 15.82 2.47 1.40
C PRO A 79 16.53 1.12 1.41
N SER A 80 15.99 0.11 2.08
CA SER A 80 16.58 -1.23 2.14
C SER A 80 16.42 -2.01 0.82
N ILE A 81 15.32 -1.79 0.08
CA ILE A 81 15.12 -2.38 -1.24
C ILE A 81 16.09 -1.78 -2.26
N MET A 82 16.36 -0.48 -2.14
CA MET A 82 17.22 0.28 -3.04
C MET A 82 18.71 0.24 -2.66
N ASP A 83 19.07 -0.46 -1.58
CA ASP A 83 20.44 -0.58 -1.08
C ASP A 83 21.28 -1.58 -1.91
N SER A 84 21.36 -1.34 -3.22
CA SER A 84 22.24 -2.07 -4.14
C SER A 84 22.72 -1.14 -5.25
N PRO A 85 24.01 -1.19 -5.63
CA PRO A 85 24.52 -0.48 -6.79
C PRO A 85 24.03 -1.06 -8.12
N ASP A 86 23.54 -2.30 -8.13
CA ASP A 86 23.05 -2.98 -9.32
C ASP A 86 21.54 -2.72 -9.49
N PRO A 87 21.12 -1.99 -10.56
CA PRO A 87 19.72 -1.70 -10.80
C PRO A 87 18.86 -2.95 -11.05
N SER A 88 19.45 -4.06 -11.52
CA SER A 88 18.72 -5.32 -11.71
C SER A 88 18.33 -5.95 -10.38
N VAL A 89 19.23 -5.92 -9.41
CA VAL A 89 18.97 -6.38 -8.04
C VAL A 89 17.88 -5.53 -7.38
N VAL A 90 17.94 -4.20 -7.57
CA VAL A 90 16.91 -3.30 -7.02
C VAL A 90 15.54 -3.60 -7.63
N LEU A 91 15.46 -3.76 -8.94
CA LEU A 91 14.20 -4.08 -9.64
C LEU A 91 13.62 -5.41 -9.14
N ASN A 92 14.46 -6.44 -9.03
CA ASN A 92 14.06 -7.74 -8.49
C ASN A 92 13.58 -7.63 -7.04
N ASN A 93 14.24 -6.83 -6.21
CA ASN A 93 13.83 -6.61 -4.82
C ASN A 93 12.45 -5.91 -4.74
N ILE A 94 12.17 -4.96 -5.64
CA ILE A 94 10.84 -4.32 -5.74
C ILE A 94 9.77 -5.36 -6.06
N ILE A 95 10.01 -6.22 -7.06
CA ILE A 95 9.08 -7.29 -7.45
C ILE A 95 8.85 -8.24 -6.28
N ARG A 96 9.91 -8.75 -5.66
CA ARG A 96 9.83 -9.66 -4.50
C ARG A 96 9.09 -9.03 -3.32
N TRP A 97 9.36 -7.77 -3.03
CA TRP A 97 8.68 -7.04 -1.97
C TRP A 97 7.18 -6.93 -2.23
N PHE A 98 6.79 -6.62 -3.47
CA PHE A 98 5.38 -6.58 -3.86
C PHE A 98 4.67 -7.92 -3.59
N PHE A 99 5.24 -9.04 -4.05
CA PHE A 99 4.65 -10.36 -3.81
C PHE A 99 4.64 -10.74 -2.32
N LYS A 100 5.67 -10.35 -1.57
CA LYS A 100 5.69 -10.49 -0.12
C LYS A 100 4.52 -9.76 0.54
N GLN A 101 4.23 -8.51 0.13
CA GLN A 101 3.09 -7.76 0.65
C GLN A 101 1.76 -8.47 0.36
N LEU A 102 1.57 -9.00 -0.85
CA LEU A 102 0.35 -9.74 -1.20
C LEU A 102 0.14 -10.98 -0.30
N ARG A 103 1.22 -11.67 0.10
CA ARG A 103 1.14 -12.83 1.00
C ARG A 103 0.91 -12.45 2.45
N GLU A 104 1.61 -11.44 2.94
CA GLU A 104 1.63 -11.09 4.35
C GLU A 104 0.48 -10.14 4.75
N ARG A 105 -0.01 -9.33 3.80
CA ARG A 105 -0.99 -8.26 4.05
C ARG A 105 -2.14 -8.24 3.03
N PRO A 106 -2.82 -9.36 2.77
CA PRO A 106 -3.86 -9.44 1.74
C PRO A 106 -5.02 -8.47 1.99
N GLU A 107 -5.38 -8.22 3.25
CA GLU A 107 -6.47 -7.30 3.60
C GLU A 107 -6.12 -5.82 3.32
N GLU A 108 -4.85 -5.43 3.42
CA GLU A 108 -4.39 -4.09 3.03
C GLU A 108 -4.51 -3.90 1.53
N TRP A 109 -4.11 -4.91 0.75
CA TRP A 109 -4.26 -4.90 -0.71
C TRP A 109 -5.72 -4.84 -1.14
N ARG A 110 -6.60 -5.53 -0.43
CA ARG A 110 -8.04 -5.49 -0.66
C ARG A 110 -8.61 -4.10 -0.44
N LEU A 111 -8.27 -3.44 0.68
CA LEU A 111 -8.67 -2.07 0.95
C LEU A 111 -8.12 -1.11 -0.10
N MET A 112 -6.83 -1.20 -0.44
CA MET A 112 -6.20 -0.34 -1.44
C MET A 112 -6.83 -0.51 -2.82
N THR A 113 -7.12 -1.75 -3.23
CA THR A 113 -7.82 -2.07 -4.49
C THR A 113 -9.22 -1.47 -4.49
N GLU A 114 -9.99 -1.61 -3.40
CA GLU A 114 -11.33 -1.03 -3.28
C GLU A 114 -11.29 0.49 -3.42
N VAL A 115 -10.38 1.17 -2.71
CA VAL A 115 -10.24 2.62 -2.77
C VAL A 115 -9.82 3.06 -4.18
N THR A 116 -8.85 2.40 -4.79
CA THR A 116 -8.33 2.74 -6.12
C THR A 116 -9.40 2.58 -7.21
N LEU A 117 -10.17 1.50 -7.17
CA LEU A 117 -11.23 1.24 -8.16
C LEU A 117 -12.48 2.11 -7.96
N ARG A 118 -12.59 2.82 -6.84
CA ARG A 118 -13.73 3.69 -6.50
C ARG A 118 -13.32 5.14 -6.20
N LEU A 119 -12.26 5.63 -6.85
CA LEU A 119 -11.81 7.01 -6.66
C LEU A 119 -12.86 8.06 -7.03
N ASP A 120 -13.82 7.71 -7.91
CA ASP A 120 -15.00 8.52 -8.19
C ASP A 120 -15.88 8.75 -6.94
N ARG A 121 -15.91 7.80 -6.02
CA ARG A 121 -16.60 7.91 -4.72
C ARG A 121 -15.74 8.55 -3.63
N TYR A 122 -14.43 8.57 -3.81
CA TYR A 122 -13.46 9.09 -2.84
C TYR A 122 -12.59 10.20 -3.46
N PRO A 123 -13.18 11.33 -3.92
CA PRO A 123 -12.41 12.39 -4.60
C PRO A 123 -11.25 12.93 -3.77
N PHE A 124 -11.40 12.93 -2.44
CA PHE A 124 -10.37 13.34 -1.49
C PHE A 124 -9.13 12.43 -1.49
N MET A 125 -9.22 11.24 -2.08
CA MET A 125 -8.11 10.29 -2.21
C MET A 125 -7.38 10.40 -3.55
N HIS A 126 -8.02 11.00 -4.56
CA HIS A 126 -7.52 11.03 -5.93
C HIS A 126 -6.07 11.53 -6.02
N ASP A 127 -5.78 12.67 -5.44
CA ASP A 127 -4.45 13.29 -5.55
C ASP A 127 -3.38 12.46 -4.84
N ILE A 128 -3.72 11.85 -3.70
CA ILE A 128 -2.81 10.99 -2.92
C ILE A 128 -2.46 9.74 -3.72
N VAL A 129 -3.46 9.03 -4.22
CA VAL A 129 -3.28 7.78 -4.98
C VAL A 129 -2.56 8.06 -6.30
N SER A 130 -3.00 9.09 -7.05
CA SER A 130 -2.39 9.48 -8.34
C SER A 130 -0.92 9.87 -8.19
N ALA A 131 -0.59 10.71 -7.21
CA ALA A 131 0.80 11.08 -6.93
C ALA A 131 1.66 9.87 -6.59
N LYS A 132 1.11 8.90 -5.85
CA LYS A 132 1.82 7.69 -5.45
C LYS A 132 2.08 6.76 -6.64
N MET A 133 1.07 6.51 -7.47
CA MET A 133 1.21 5.70 -8.69
C MET A 133 2.26 6.32 -9.63
N THR A 134 2.22 7.64 -9.82
CA THR A 134 3.23 8.36 -10.60
C THR A 134 4.63 8.20 -10.01
N GLY A 135 4.76 8.29 -8.69
CA GLY A 135 6.03 8.10 -8.00
C GLY A 135 6.62 6.71 -8.22
N TYR A 136 5.82 5.66 -8.17
CA TYR A 136 6.27 4.30 -8.45
C TYR A 136 6.74 4.12 -9.89
N VAL A 137 6.00 4.64 -10.87
CA VAL A 137 6.39 4.60 -12.28
C VAL A 137 7.73 5.33 -12.48
N ASN A 138 7.95 6.49 -11.85
CA ASN A 138 9.20 7.24 -11.96
C ASN A 138 10.40 6.47 -11.39
N VAL A 139 10.23 5.78 -10.27
CA VAL A 139 11.30 4.91 -9.69
C VAL A 139 11.64 3.78 -10.66
N MET A 140 10.64 3.07 -11.18
CA MET A 140 10.83 1.98 -12.14
C MET A 140 11.48 2.48 -13.43
N GLN A 141 11.04 3.62 -13.97
CA GLN A 141 11.65 4.26 -15.15
C GLN A 141 13.14 4.53 -14.95
N GLY A 142 13.52 5.08 -13.78
CA GLY A 142 14.92 5.35 -13.46
C GLY A 142 15.79 4.09 -13.41
N LEU A 143 15.24 2.96 -12.95
CA LEU A 143 15.93 1.67 -12.95
C LEU A 143 16.06 1.09 -14.36
N LEU A 144 14.97 1.08 -15.12
CA LEU A 144 14.94 0.55 -16.50
C LEU A 144 15.81 1.36 -17.44
N LEU A 145 15.91 2.68 -17.24
CA LEU A 145 16.87 3.52 -17.96
C LEU A 145 18.33 3.10 -17.70
N LYS A 146 18.68 2.81 -16.45
CA LYS A 146 20.03 2.32 -16.08
C LYS A 146 20.30 0.92 -16.63
N LEU A 147 19.27 0.11 -16.82
CA LEU A 147 19.35 -1.22 -17.43
C LEU A 147 19.43 -1.20 -18.96
N GLY A 148 19.31 -0.02 -19.59
CA GLY A 148 19.47 0.15 -21.03
C GLY A 148 18.23 -0.15 -21.86
N TYR A 149 17.03 -0.12 -21.28
CA TYR A 149 15.80 -0.26 -22.04
C TYR A 149 15.60 0.90 -23.01
N GLU A 150 15.15 0.65 -24.25
CA GLU A 150 14.92 1.68 -25.28
C GLU A 150 13.76 2.63 -24.92
N ASP A 151 12.67 2.08 -24.36
CA ASP A 151 11.55 2.86 -23.85
C ASP A 151 11.34 2.59 -22.35
N PRO A 152 12.16 3.18 -21.47
CA PRO A 152 12.09 2.94 -20.04
C PRO A 152 10.78 3.44 -19.40
N LEU A 153 10.14 4.46 -19.97
CA LEU A 153 8.84 4.94 -19.46
C LEU A 153 7.69 4.01 -19.84
N GLY A 154 7.65 3.56 -21.10
CA GLY A 154 6.66 2.58 -21.56
C GLY A 154 6.75 1.29 -20.75
N GLU A 155 7.96 0.76 -20.58
CA GLU A 155 8.19 -0.47 -19.83
C GLU A 155 7.86 -0.31 -18.33
N ALA A 156 8.18 0.85 -17.73
CA ALA A 156 7.79 1.15 -16.35
C ALA A 156 6.26 1.15 -16.17
N ARG A 157 5.51 1.70 -17.13
CA ARG A 157 4.04 1.67 -17.13
C ARG A 157 3.49 0.26 -17.30
N LEU A 158 4.11 -0.55 -18.17
CA LEU A 158 3.74 -1.96 -18.35
C LEU A 158 3.99 -2.77 -17.08
N LEU A 159 5.15 -2.58 -16.44
CA LEU A 159 5.47 -3.25 -15.18
C LEU A 159 4.48 -2.84 -14.09
N ALA A 160 4.18 -1.55 -13.94
CA ALA A 160 3.17 -1.09 -12.99
C ALA A 160 1.80 -1.72 -13.24
N ALA A 161 1.34 -1.76 -14.51
CA ALA A 161 0.08 -2.37 -14.89
C ALA A 161 0.05 -3.89 -14.63
N LEU A 162 1.17 -4.59 -14.82
CA LEU A 162 1.29 -6.02 -14.48
C LEU A 162 1.17 -6.24 -12.96
N LEU A 163 1.87 -5.42 -12.15
CA LEU A 163 1.77 -5.49 -10.69
C LEU A 163 0.35 -5.20 -10.21
N ASP A 164 -0.30 -4.17 -10.72
CA ASP A 164 -1.69 -3.84 -10.40
C ASP A 164 -2.63 -4.99 -10.78
N GLY A 165 -2.46 -5.58 -11.97
CA GLY A 165 -3.24 -6.72 -12.43
C GLY A 165 -3.07 -7.95 -11.55
N VAL A 166 -1.83 -8.26 -11.13
CA VAL A 166 -1.54 -9.34 -10.18
C VAL A 166 -2.21 -9.06 -8.84
N GLY A 167 -2.11 -7.84 -8.32
CA GLY A 167 -2.75 -7.44 -7.07
C GLY A 167 -4.27 -7.64 -7.10
N ILE A 168 -4.92 -7.20 -8.18
CA ILE A 168 -6.37 -7.39 -8.37
C ILE A 168 -6.73 -8.88 -8.45
N GLN A 169 -6.00 -9.68 -9.24
CA GLN A 169 -6.26 -11.10 -9.37
C GLN A 169 -6.07 -11.85 -8.05
N ALA A 170 -5.03 -11.53 -7.28
CA ALA A 170 -4.80 -12.10 -5.97
C ALA A 170 -5.96 -11.80 -4.99
N VAL A 171 -6.49 -10.58 -5.01
CA VAL A 171 -7.66 -10.19 -4.19
C VAL A 171 -8.93 -10.91 -4.61
N VAL A 172 -9.15 -11.12 -5.90
CA VAL A 172 -10.37 -11.73 -6.45
C VAL A 172 -10.34 -13.25 -6.32
N ILE A 173 -9.23 -13.90 -6.69
CA ILE A 173 -9.10 -15.37 -6.74
C ILE A 173 -8.74 -15.94 -5.37
N ARG A 174 -8.05 -15.15 -4.53
CA ARG A 174 -7.64 -15.53 -3.16
C ARG A 174 -6.69 -16.76 -3.14
N GLU A 175 -7.00 -17.78 -2.31
CA GLU A 175 -6.17 -18.98 -2.10
C GLU A 175 -5.85 -19.79 -3.38
N GLY A 176 -6.63 -19.60 -4.43
CA GLY A 176 -6.39 -20.27 -5.71
C GLY A 176 -5.41 -19.54 -6.66
N TYR A 177 -4.95 -18.32 -6.29
CA TYR A 177 -4.07 -17.57 -7.17
C TYR A 177 -2.60 -18.02 -7.00
N PRO A 178 -1.90 -18.43 -8.09
CA PRO A 178 -0.57 -19.02 -8.02
C PRO A 178 0.53 -17.96 -7.88
N LEU A 179 0.57 -17.28 -6.72
CA LEU A 179 1.49 -16.16 -6.47
C LEU A 179 2.96 -16.51 -6.71
N ASP A 180 3.39 -17.73 -6.36
CA ASP A 180 4.79 -18.14 -6.50
C ASP A 180 5.19 -18.33 -7.98
N GLU A 181 4.30 -18.92 -8.77
CA GLU A 181 4.54 -19.11 -10.21
C GLU A 181 4.56 -17.76 -10.94
N VAL A 182 3.64 -16.86 -10.61
CA VAL A 182 3.57 -15.52 -11.21
C VAL A 182 4.77 -14.67 -10.81
N GLU A 183 5.23 -14.75 -9.55
CA GLU A 183 6.45 -14.08 -9.10
C GLU A 183 7.66 -14.55 -9.90
N GLN A 184 7.85 -15.87 -10.05
CA GLN A 184 8.96 -16.41 -10.83
C GLN A 184 8.92 -15.99 -12.29
N ALA A 185 7.73 -15.97 -12.91
CA ALA A 185 7.55 -15.51 -14.28
C ALA A 185 7.91 -14.03 -14.45
N MET A 186 7.50 -13.18 -13.50
CA MET A 186 7.86 -11.75 -13.52
C MET A 186 9.36 -11.53 -13.32
N LEU A 187 9.97 -12.21 -12.35
CA LEU A 187 11.42 -12.14 -12.14
C LEU A 187 12.19 -12.59 -13.38
N ALA A 188 11.79 -13.72 -14.01
CA ALA A 188 12.43 -14.21 -15.20
C ALA A 188 12.33 -13.22 -16.38
N LYS A 189 11.16 -12.57 -16.57
CA LYS A 189 10.96 -11.55 -17.59
C LYS A 189 11.97 -10.40 -17.44
N TYR A 190 12.17 -9.90 -16.24
CA TYR A 190 13.03 -8.72 -15.98
C TYR A 190 14.49 -9.07 -15.66
N GLN A 191 14.85 -10.35 -15.49
CA GLN A 191 16.25 -10.83 -15.39
C GLN A 191 16.86 -11.14 -16.75
N GLY A 192 16.05 -11.61 -17.72
CA GLY A 192 16.52 -12.04 -19.03
C GLY A 192 16.80 -10.92 -20.03
N ASP A 193 16.21 -9.75 -19.82
CA ASP A 193 16.17 -8.68 -20.82
C ASP A 193 17.36 -7.68 -20.75
N ALA A 194 18.27 -7.80 -19.79
CA ALA A 194 19.43 -6.92 -19.67
C ALA A 194 20.44 -7.02 -20.87
N GLY A 195 20.17 -7.80 -21.89
CA GLY A 195 21.06 -7.99 -23.04
C GLY A 195 20.41 -8.15 -24.40
N ASN A 196 19.09 -8.13 -24.53
CA ASN A 196 18.42 -8.56 -25.77
C ASN A 196 17.49 -7.50 -26.42
N HIS A 197 17.54 -6.27 -25.98
CA HIS A 197 16.85 -5.14 -26.65
C HIS A 197 17.84 -4.35 -27.49
N LYS A 198 18.33 -5.01 -28.59
CA LYS A 198 18.92 -4.35 -29.75
C LYS A 198 18.03 -4.57 -30.95
#